data_369ec92283d22494122d241607687036
#
_entry.id   369ec92283d22494122d241607687036
#
_cell.length_a   1.000
_cell.length_b   1.000
_cell.length_c   1.000
_cell.angle_alpha   90.00
_cell.angle_beta   90.00
_cell.angle_gamma   90.00
#
_symmetry.space_group_name_H-M   'P 1'
#
loop_
_entity.id
_entity.type
_entity.pdbx_description
1 polymer ?
#
loop_
_entity_poly.entity_id
_entity_poly.type
_entity_poly.pdbx_seq_one_letter_code
_entity_poly.pdbx_strand_id
1 'polypeptide(L)'
;MSTQIELFYLAHSRTGDKGDSQTMSLIPYRSEDYALIERQIIPEAVRKQFGRLVSGSVTRFDLPNLGAFNFVLEETLQGGVNDSLNLDTHGKTRSAVLLAMSVEVPDDHPALKTKAALAIS
;
A
#
# COMPACT_ATOMS: atom_id res chain seq x y z
N MET A 1 -10.55 17.69 -13.08
CA MET A 1 -9.21 17.91 -12.55
C MET A 1 -8.92 16.96 -11.41
N SER A 2 -7.70 16.65 -11.15
CA SER A 2 -7.35 15.72 -10.11
C SER A 2 -6.15 16.25 -9.33
N THR A 3 -6.00 15.74 -8.13
CA THR A 3 -4.90 16.10 -7.23
C THR A 3 -4.26 14.81 -6.73
N GLN A 4 -2.95 14.81 -6.57
CA GLN A 4 -2.28 13.63 -6.06
C GLN A 4 -2.27 13.67 -4.54
N ILE A 5 -2.46 12.52 -3.94
CA ILE A 5 -2.44 12.40 -2.48
C ILE A 5 -1.88 11.03 -2.14
N GLU A 6 -1.24 10.89 -1.00
CA GLU A 6 -0.68 9.61 -0.59
C GLU A 6 -1.79 8.63 -0.24
N LEU A 7 -1.60 7.37 -0.60
CA LEU A 7 -2.56 6.31 -0.34
C LEU A 7 -2.89 6.22 1.14
N PHE A 8 -1.98 6.61 1.99
CA PHE A 8 -2.15 6.62 3.43
C PHE A 8 -3.48 7.30 3.86
N TYR A 9 -3.90 8.33 3.14
CA TYR A 9 -5.11 9.06 3.51
C TYR A 9 -6.39 8.38 2.99
N LEU A 10 -6.24 7.37 2.16
CA LEU A 10 -7.38 6.69 1.56
C LEU A 10 -7.63 5.30 2.11
N ALA A 11 -6.63 4.69 2.70
CA ALA A 11 -6.70 3.28 3.06
C ALA A 11 -5.74 2.93 4.17
N HIS A 12 -5.92 1.75 4.76
CA HIS A 12 -4.95 1.24 5.70
C HIS A 12 -4.47 -0.12 5.23
N SER A 13 -3.35 -0.56 5.76
CA SER A 13 -2.71 -1.80 5.32
C SER A 13 -2.19 -2.58 6.52
N ARG A 14 -2.20 -3.91 6.41
CA ARG A 14 -1.63 -4.78 7.41
C ARG A 14 -0.73 -5.75 6.69
N THR A 15 0.36 -6.13 7.34
CA THR A 15 1.30 -7.08 6.74
C THR A 15 1.32 -8.38 7.49
N GLY A 16 1.59 -9.45 6.78
CA GLY A 16 1.83 -10.76 7.34
C GLY A 16 3.02 -11.38 6.66
N ASP A 17 3.73 -12.26 7.34
CA ASP A 17 4.88 -12.92 6.79
C ASP A 17 4.69 -14.40 6.69
N LYS A 18 5.26 -15.00 5.65
CA LYS A 18 5.30 -16.43 5.54
C LYS A 18 6.56 -16.74 4.81
N GLY A 19 7.65 -16.97 5.53
CA GLY A 19 8.92 -17.33 4.93
C GLY A 19 9.40 -16.25 3.98
N ASP A 20 9.58 -16.59 2.71
CA ASP A 20 10.10 -15.66 1.73
C ASP A 20 9.00 -14.75 1.17
N SER A 21 7.77 -14.95 1.51
CA SER A 21 6.72 -14.10 0.95
C SER A 21 6.08 -13.26 2.03
N GLN A 22 5.56 -12.14 1.65
CA GLN A 22 4.85 -11.28 2.56
C GLN A 22 3.50 -10.97 1.95
N THR A 23 2.51 -10.83 2.80
CA THR A 23 1.20 -10.43 2.34
C THR A 23 0.89 -9.08 2.93
N MET A 24 0.19 -8.24 2.17
CA MET A 24 -0.26 -6.95 2.66
C MET A 24 -1.70 -6.78 2.24
N SER A 25 -2.56 -6.46 3.21
CA SER A 25 -3.92 -6.13 2.87
C SER A 25 -3.99 -4.63 2.62
N LEU A 26 -4.89 -4.20 1.78
CA LEU A 26 -5.09 -2.77 1.52
C LEU A 26 -6.59 -2.56 1.60
N ILE A 27 -7.04 -1.82 2.58
CA ILE A 27 -8.46 -1.67 2.85
C ILE A 27 -8.83 -0.20 2.80
N PRO A 28 -9.56 0.23 1.75
CA PRO A 28 -9.97 1.62 1.66
C PRO A 28 -10.89 1.99 2.81
N TYR A 29 -10.77 3.20 3.31
CA TYR A 29 -11.66 3.66 4.37
C TYR A 29 -13.07 3.88 3.82
N ARG A 30 -13.20 4.17 2.53
CA ARG A 30 -14.49 4.39 1.90
C ARG A 30 -14.65 3.43 0.73
N SER A 31 -15.79 2.76 0.66
CA SER A 31 -16.01 1.82 -0.44
C SER A 31 -15.98 2.53 -1.80
N GLU A 32 -16.31 3.81 -1.84
CA GLU A 32 -16.28 4.58 -3.07
C GLU A 32 -14.88 4.67 -3.65
N ASP A 33 -13.86 4.48 -2.84
CA ASP A 33 -12.48 4.61 -3.30
C ASP A 33 -11.94 3.29 -3.86
N TYR A 34 -12.69 2.19 -3.75
CA TYR A 34 -12.22 0.90 -4.23
C TYR A 34 -11.83 0.95 -5.71
N ALA A 35 -12.72 1.45 -6.56
CA ALA A 35 -12.44 1.48 -8.00
C ALA A 35 -11.27 2.39 -8.33
N LEU A 36 -11.14 3.50 -7.60
CA LEU A 36 -10.05 4.43 -7.83
C LEU A 36 -8.72 3.76 -7.49
N ILE A 37 -8.66 3.04 -6.39
CA ILE A 37 -7.45 2.35 -5.97
C ILE A 37 -7.18 1.18 -6.90
N GLU A 38 -8.22 0.46 -7.33
CA GLU A 38 -8.04 -0.67 -8.22
C GLU A 38 -7.36 -0.25 -9.51
N ARG A 39 -7.67 0.89 -10.04
CA ARG A 39 -7.08 1.33 -11.28
C ARG A 39 -5.63 1.80 -11.13
N GLN A 40 -5.27 2.27 -9.98
CA GLN A 40 -3.96 2.91 -9.79
C GLN A 40 -2.94 2.08 -9.03
N ILE A 41 -3.38 1.29 -8.08
CA ILE A 41 -2.45 0.50 -7.27
C ILE A 41 -2.34 -0.90 -7.87
N ILE A 42 -1.78 -0.95 -9.07
CA ILE A 42 -1.62 -2.21 -9.80
C ILE A 42 -0.33 -2.90 -9.38
N PRO A 43 -0.18 -4.19 -9.60
CA PRO A 43 1.01 -4.92 -9.17
C PRO A 43 2.32 -4.30 -9.66
N GLU A 44 2.38 -3.83 -10.89
CA GLU A 44 3.61 -3.24 -11.42
C GLU A 44 3.94 -1.96 -10.67
N ALA A 45 2.96 -1.16 -10.31
CA ALA A 45 3.22 0.07 -9.56
C ALA A 45 3.71 -0.25 -8.16
N VAL A 46 3.15 -1.29 -7.54
CA VAL A 46 3.57 -1.71 -6.21
C VAL A 46 5.00 -2.22 -6.26
N ARG A 47 5.32 -3.05 -7.30
CA ARG A 47 6.65 -3.58 -7.42
C ARG A 47 7.65 -2.45 -7.59
N LYS A 48 7.28 -1.42 -8.34
CA LYS A 48 8.20 -0.30 -8.57
C LYS A 48 8.39 0.47 -7.26
N GLN A 49 7.34 0.62 -6.50
CA GLN A 49 7.42 1.34 -5.25
C GLN A 49 8.34 0.63 -4.24
N PHE A 50 8.30 -0.70 -4.20
CA PHE A 50 9.13 -1.43 -3.29
C PHE A 50 10.57 -1.58 -3.79
N GLY A 51 10.77 -1.51 -5.11
CA GLY A 51 12.12 -1.56 -5.67
C GLY A 51 12.89 -2.80 -5.24
N ARG A 52 14.01 -2.59 -4.63
CA ARG A 52 14.88 -3.71 -4.28
C ARG A 52 14.40 -4.55 -3.09
N LEU A 53 13.36 -4.10 -2.43
CA LEU A 53 12.86 -4.86 -1.29
C LEU A 53 12.14 -6.13 -1.73
N VAL A 54 11.75 -6.23 -2.98
CA VAL A 54 11.06 -7.40 -3.49
C VAL A 54 11.73 -7.78 -4.80
N SER A 55 12.36 -8.96 -4.85
CA SER A 55 13.02 -9.41 -6.07
C SER A 55 12.14 -10.33 -6.88
N GLY A 56 11.08 -10.86 -6.30
CA GLY A 56 10.19 -11.76 -7.01
C GLY A 56 8.96 -11.04 -7.52
N SER A 57 7.87 -11.75 -7.61
CA SER A 57 6.64 -11.22 -8.20
C SER A 57 5.78 -10.53 -7.17
N VAL A 58 4.93 -9.64 -7.65
CA VAL A 58 3.91 -9.01 -6.82
C VAL A 58 2.58 -9.41 -7.46
N THR A 59 1.69 -9.99 -6.67
CA THR A 59 0.38 -10.41 -7.14
C THR A 59 -0.68 -9.68 -6.33
N ARG A 60 -1.71 -9.20 -7.01
CA ARG A 60 -2.82 -8.56 -6.33
C ARG A 60 -4.05 -9.45 -6.42
N PHE A 61 -4.68 -9.69 -5.30
CA PHE A 61 -5.93 -10.42 -5.27
C PHE A 61 -7.01 -9.39 -4.89
N ASP A 62 -8.01 -9.25 -5.75
CA ASP A 62 -9.07 -8.30 -5.51
C ASP A 62 -10.18 -8.99 -4.73
N LEU A 63 -10.63 -8.37 -3.67
CA LEU A 63 -11.65 -8.92 -2.79
C LEU A 63 -12.83 -7.94 -2.78
N PRO A 64 -13.56 -7.85 -3.88
CA PRO A 64 -14.62 -6.83 -3.99
C PRO A 64 -15.72 -6.97 -2.95
N ASN A 65 -16.02 -8.18 -2.52
CA ASN A 65 -17.07 -8.36 -1.53
C ASN A 65 -16.65 -7.79 -0.18
N LEU A 66 -15.35 -7.66 0.03
CA LEU A 66 -14.86 -7.10 1.28
C LEU A 66 -14.38 -5.65 1.03
N GLY A 67 -14.47 -5.19 -0.19
CA GLY A 67 -13.97 -3.86 -0.53
C GLY A 67 -12.49 -3.69 -0.26
N ALA A 68 -11.71 -4.74 -0.49
CA ALA A 68 -10.30 -4.76 -0.13
C ALA A 68 -9.44 -5.43 -1.19
N PHE A 69 -8.12 -5.31 -1.03
CA PHE A 69 -7.17 -5.97 -1.91
C PHE A 69 -6.17 -6.71 -1.02
N ASN A 70 -5.58 -7.76 -1.54
CA ASN A 70 -4.51 -8.45 -0.84
C ASN A 70 -3.34 -8.57 -1.80
N PHE A 71 -2.15 -8.14 -1.40
CA PHE A 71 -0.96 -8.23 -2.22
C PHE A 71 -0.06 -9.31 -1.65
N VAL A 72 0.48 -10.14 -2.53
CA VAL A 72 1.47 -11.15 -2.13
C VAL A 72 2.77 -10.76 -2.81
N LEU A 73 3.79 -10.52 -2.02
CA LEU A 73 5.09 -10.14 -2.52
C LEU A 73 6.03 -11.31 -2.28
N GLU A 74 6.53 -11.90 -3.37
CA GLU A 74 7.39 -13.06 -3.29
C GLU A 74 8.84 -12.65 -3.22
N GLU A 75 9.66 -13.52 -2.64
CA GLU A 75 11.09 -13.28 -2.56
C GLU A 75 11.44 -11.90 -2.01
N THR A 76 10.82 -11.58 -0.94
CA THR A 76 11.23 -10.39 -0.22
C THR A 76 12.64 -10.66 0.33
N LEU A 77 13.42 -9.59 0.49
CA LEU A 77 14.79 -9.79 0.84
C LEU A 77 14.98 -10.41 2.19
N GLN A 78 15.20 -11.71 2.19
CA GLN A 78 15.33 -12.43 3.41
C GLN A 78 16.67 -12.12 4.01
N GLY A 79 17.71 -12.25 3.21
CA GLY A 79 19.02 -12.05 3.70
C GLY A 79 19.18 -10.63 4.13
N GLY A 80 18.75 -9.72 3.25
CA GLY A 80 18.87 -8.36 3.61
C GLY A 80 18.00 -8.11 4.79
N VAL A 81 17.02 -8.85 4.87
CA VAL A 81 16.08 -8.74 5.89
C VAL A 81 16.67 -9.00 7.19
N ASN A 82 17.62 -9.91 7.32
CA ASN A 82 18.13 -10.21 8.60
C ASN A 82 18.65 -8.96 9.22
N ASP A 83 19.26 -8.14 8.43
CA ASP A 83 19.77 -6.97 8.97
C ASP A 83 18.64 -6.02 9.18
N SER A 84 17.81 -6.01 8.35
CA SER A 84 16.80 -5.08 8.51
C SER A 84 15.76 -5.59 9.37
N LEU A 85 15.91 -6.67 9.79
CA LEU A 85 15.02 -7.22 10.54
C LEU A 85 14.86 -6.56 11.71
N ASN A 86 15.86 -6.10 11.98
CA ASN A 86 15.82 -5.40 13.02
C ASN A 86 14.69 -4.54 12.81
N LEU A 87 14.53 -4.30 11.78
CA LEU A 87 13.59 -3.64 11.38
C LEU A 87 12.34 -4.21 11.47
N ASP A 88 12.17 -4.93 11.91
CA ASP A 88 11.11 -5.64 11.69
C ASP A 88 9.89 -5.21 12.21
N THR A 89 10.01 -4.53 12.94
CA THR A 89 9.05 -3.73 13.15
C THR A 89 8.67 -3.38 11.77
N HIS A 90 9.18 -3.96 10.97
CA HIS A 90 9.20 -3.72 9.64
C HIS A 90 8.06 -4.09 8.87
N GLY A 91 7.32 -4.87 9.45
CA GLY A 91 6.05 -5.14 8.87
C GLY A 91 5.39 -3.80 8.70
N LYS A 92 5.56 -2.93 9.72
CA LYS A 92 4.99 -1.62 9.65
C LYS A 92 5.68 -0.80 8.62
N THR A 93 6.97 -0.98 8.47
CA THR A 93 7.72 -0.21 7.50
C THR A 93 7.27 -0.54 6.09
N ARG A 94 6.95 -1.81 5.82
CA ARG A 94 6.51 -2.18 4.48
C ARG A 94 5.11 -1.65 4.19
N SER A 95 4.24 -1.66 5.17
CA SER A 95 2.94 -1.06 5.00
C SER A 95 3.11 0.43 4.73
N ALA A 96 4.06 1.09 5.39
CA ALA A 96 4.32 2.50 5.17
C ALA A 96 4.82 2.76 3.75
N VAL A 97 5.61 1.85 3.20
CA VAL A 97 6.09 1.99 1.82
C VAL A 97 4.92 1.90 0.86
N LEU A 98 4.01 0.97 1.09
CA LEU A 98 2.84 0.85 0.23
C LEU A 98 1.98 2.10 0.36
N LEU A 99 1.74 2.57 1.58
CA LEU A 99 0.85 3.68 1.81
C LEU A 99 1.45 5.03 1.38
N ALA A 100 2.74 5.06 1.11
CA ALA A 100 3.39 6.26 0.61
C ALA A 100 3.18 6.45 -0.90
N MET A 101 2.59 5.46 -1.58
CA MET A 101 2.32 5.61 -3.00
C MET A 101 1.32 6.74 -3.22
N SER A 102 1.50 7.48 -4.31
CA SER A 102 0.60 8.57 -4.63
C SER A 102 -0.52 8.08 -5.53
N VAL A 103 -1.70 8.57 -5.32
CA VAL A 103 -2.84 8.27 -6.18
C VAL A 103 -3.51 9.59 -6.56
N GLU A 104 -4.19 9.58 -7.68
CA GLU A 104 -4.91 10.78 -8.12
C GLU A 104 -6.36 10.68 -7.69
N VAL A 105 -6.86 11.71 -7.07
CA VAL A 105 -8.23 11.78 -6.61
C VAL A 105 -8.88 13.05 -7.15
N PRO A 106 -10.20 13.09 -7.25
CA PRO A 106 -10.88 14.31 -7.65
C PRO A 106 -10.54 15.46 -6.71
N ASP A 107 -10.55 16.67 -7.20
CA ASP A 107 -10.17 17.83 -6.39
C ASP A 107 -11.10 18.05 -5.20
N ASP A 108 -12.27 17.46 -5.19
CA ASP A 108 -13.19 17.59 -4.08
C ASP A 108 -13.19 16.37 -3.16
N HIS A 109 -12.21 15.50 -3.28
CA HIS A 109 -12.18 14.27 -2.48
C HIS A 109 -12.00 14.63 -1.00
N PRO A 110 -12.77 13.99 -0.11
CA PRO A 110 -12.69 14.31 1.33
C PRO A 110 -11.31 14.10 1.94
N ALA A 111 -10.51 13.17 1.41
CA ALA A 111 -9.18 12.91 1.94
C ALA A 111 -8.28 14.13 1.83
N LEU A 112 -8.53 15.01 0.88
CA LEU A 112 -7.72 16.21 0.73
C LEU A 112 -7.94 17.13 1.93
N LYS A 113 -9.16 17.14 2.49
CA LYS A 113 -9.44 17.98 3.65
C LYS A 113 -8.79 17.34 4.89
N THR A 114 -8.78 16.01 4.95
CA THR A 114 -8.17 15.31 6.07
C THR A 114 -6.66 15.59 6.08
N LYS A 115 -6.02 15.54 4.89
CA LYS A 115 -4.59 15.79 4.82
C LYS A 115 -4.29 17.24 5.25
N ALA A 116 -5.09 18.19 4.80
CA ALA A 116 -4.86 19.57 5.14
C ALA A 116 -5.03 19.79 6.66
N ALA A 117 -6.02 19.16 7.26
CA ALA A 117 -6.24 19.28 8.68
C ALA A 117 -5.08 18.69 9.49
N LEU A 118 -4.56 17.53 9.04
CA LEU A 118 -3.46 16.92 9.75
C LEU A 118 -2.16 17.73 9.57
N ALA A 119 -2.02 18.38 8.44
CA ALA A 119 -0.82 19.17 8.20
C ALA A 119 -0.79 20.41 9.10
N ILE A 120 -1.94 20.90 9.52
CA ILE A 120 -1.98 22.07 10.37
C ILE A 120 -1.78 21.69 11.82
N SER A 121 -2.15 20.51 12.19
CA SER A 121 -1.97 20.07 13.56
C SER A 121 -0.52 19.52 13.73
#